data_ea839a4aff5c869166bccb7bea553841
#
_entry.id   ea839a4aff5c869166bccb7bea553841
#
_cell.length_a   1.000
_cell.length_b   1.000
_cell.length_c   1.000
_cell.angle_alpha   90.00
_cell.angle_beta   90.00
_cell.angle_gamma   90.00
#
_symmetry.space_group_name_H-M   'P 1'
#
loop_
_entity.id
_entity.type
_entity.pdbx_description
1 polymer ?
#
loop_
_entity_poly.entity_id
_entity_poly.type
_entity_poly.pdbx_seq_one_letter_code
_entity_poly.pdbx_strand_id
1 'polypeptide(L)'
;FYYIGNDANGNARYYIKNRNSGKWIGYEGKLNNNNPKIIQTDEKNRKVWLITKSVVPFTGKESQVLHKDDKTAVCEIHKAGELAALNRMADSLVPGALPHFYTMGTTSKWKLTWVKDYNAYQIESISEGEKDTGLALDVQSESGRMNTTINLWVEEEFDHNQNTSQLWRFFKQSDGTYLIQNARSGLYILETVNGLKLGEQGTKIDLSILAGNTEKTKYYYAENWMANIPDDALLSSVNIPATHDTGTAGVVEDDIPQVSITSCQNLYYDEQLNMGARSFDIRANATKDDASVADVKIVH
;
A
#
# COMPACT_ATOMS: atom_id res chain seq x y z
N PHE A 1 3.48 0.48 34.57
CA PHE A 1 2.07 0.61 34.22
C PHE A 1 1.23 -0.20 35.18
N TYR A 2 0.18 0.41 35.72
CA TYR A 2 -0.79 -0.22 36.60
C TYR A 2 -2.13 -0.22 35.90
N TYR A 3 -2.58 -1.36 35.41
CA TYR A 3 -3.88 -1.53 34.76
C TYR A 3 -5.02 -1.33 35.77
N ILE A 4 -6.04 -0.55 35.39
CA ILE A 4 -7.19 -0.19 36.26
C ILE A 4 -8.55 -0.49 35.63
N GLY A 5 -8.57 -1.35 34.59
CA GLY A 5 -9.78 -1.69 33.85
C GLY A 5 -9.94 -0.94 32.54
N ASN A 6 -11.01 -1.24 31.81
CA ASN A 6 -11.33 -0.57 30.54
C ASN A 6 -12.29 0.61 30.78
N ASP A 7 -12.28 1.56 29.84
CA ASP A 7 -13.33 2.59 29.76
C ASP A 7 -14.62 2.01 29.12
N ALA A 8 -15.64 2.85 28.96
CA ALA A 8 -16.90 2.46 28.34
C ALA A 8 -16.78 2.05 26.86
N ASN A 9 -15.66 2.40 26.20
CA ASN A 9 -15.36 2.06 24.82
C ASN A 9 -14.40 0.86 24.68
N GLY A 10 -14.08 0.18 25.78
CA GLY A 10 -13.19 -0.97 25.80
C GLY A 10 -11.69 -0.63 25.83
N ASN A 11 -11.30 0.65 25.91
CA ASN A 11 -9.88 1.02 25.95
C ASN A 11 -9.28 0.79 27.33
N ALA A 12 -8.10 0.17 27.37
CA ALA A 12 -7.39 -0.11 28.60
C ALA A 12 -6.89 1.16 29.30
N ARG A 13 -7.21 1.30 30.57
CA ARG A 13 -6.83 2.43 31.43
C ARG A 13 -5.70 2.06 32.36
N TYR A 14 -4.76 2.97 32.53
CA TYR A 14 -3.57 2.75 33.36
C TYR A 14 -3.27 3.96 34.24
N TYR A 15 -2.62 3.68 35.38
CA TYR A 15 -1.74 4.63 36.03
C TYR A 15 -0.30 4.33 35.63
N ILE A 16 0.50 5.39 35.46
CA ILE A 16 1.92 5.26 35.10
C ILE A 16 2.77 5.74 36.25
N LYS A 17 3.70 4.91 36.69
CA LYS A 17 4.66 5.22 37.77
C LYS A 17 6.09 5.14 37.26
N ASN A 18 6.85 6.17 37.53
CA ASN A 18 8.28 6.14 37.22
C ASN A 18 8.99 5.21 38.22
N ARG A 19 9.65 4.19 37.72
CA ARG A 19 10.32 3.18 38.52
C ARG A 19 11.46 3.74 39.37
N ASN A 20 12.19 4.71 38.81
CA ASN A 20 13.40 5.27 39.44
C ASN A 20 13.05 6.25 40.56
N SER A 21 12.09 7.17 40.32
CA SER A 21 11.70 8.18 41.31
C SER A 21 10.59 7.72 42.24
N GLY A 22 9.89 6.62 41.93
CA GLY A 22 8.70 6.18 42.65
C GLY A 22 7.48 7.09 42.51
N LYS A 23 7.58 8.17 41.72
CA LYS A 23 6.49 9.12 41.50
C LYS A 23 5.58 8.70 40.37
N TRP A 24 4.34 9.16 40.41
CA TRP A 24 3.34 8.91 39.39
C TRP A 24 3.41 9.96 38.28
N ILE A 25 2.95 9.61 37.09
CA ILE A 25 2.84 10.54 35.98
C ILE A 25 1.46 11.20 36.01
N GLY A 26 1.46 12.51 35.93
CA GLY A 26 0.28 13.35 35.87
C GLY A 26 0.48 14.47 34.84
N TYR A 27 -0.47 15.39 34.80
CA TYR A 27 -0.35 16.59 33.98
C TYR A 27 -0.91 17.82 34.75
N GLU A 28 -0.38 18.98 34.42
CA GLU A 28 -0.87 20.30 34.82
C GLU A 28 -1.50 21.00 33.63
N GLY A 29 -2.55 21.79 33.90
CA GLY A 29 -3.31 22.53 32.89
C GLY A 29 -4.59 21.84 32.48
N LYS A 30 -5.36 22.50 31.62
CA LYS A 30 -6.61 21.95 31.06
C LYS A 30 -6.29 21.13 29.82
N LEU A 31 -6.86 19.93 29.68
CA LEU A 31 -6.72 19.08 28.50
C LEU A 31 -7.18 19.75 27.20
N ASN A 32 -7.98 20.84 27.29
CA ASN A 32 -8.48 21.59 26.15
C ASN A 32 -7.49 22.65 25.63
N ASN A 33 -6.38 22.86 26.33
CA ASN A 33 -5.28 23.71 25.85
C ASN A 33 -4.22 22.79 25.24
N ASN A 34 -3.83 23.06 24.04
CA ASN A 34 -2.98 22.21 23.19
C ASN A 34 -1.62 21.78 23.76
N ASN A 35 -1.30 22.10 25.04
CA ASN A 35 -0.05 21.67 25.67
C ASN A 35 -0.21 21.49 27.19
N PRO A 36 -0.83 20.42 27.70
CA PRO A 36 -0.74 20.10 29.11
C PRO A 36 0.69 19.72 29.46
N LYS A 37 1.25 20.30 30.49
CA LYS A 37 2.59 19.96 30.98
C LYS A 37 2.55 18.61 31.69
N ILE A 38 3.32 17.64 31.18
CA ILE A 38 3.48 16.34 31.85
C ILE A 38 4.40 16.51 33.04
N ILE A 39 3.96 16.01 34.20
CA ILE A 39 4.67 16.16 35.47
C ILE A 39 4.79 14.80 36.20
N GLN A 40 5.77 14.73 37.11
CA GLN A 40 5.79 13.70 38.15
C GLN A 40 5.06 14.20 39.38
N THR A 41 4.19 13.38 39.95
CA THR A 41 3.32 13.79 41.06
C THR A 41 3.18 12.67 42.11
N ASP A 42 2.55 12.99 43.25
CA ASP A 42 2.23 12.02 44.27
C ASP A 42 1.00 11.18 43.88
N GLU A 43 0.79 10.08 44.56
CA GLU A 43 -0.26 9.12 44.27
C GLU A 43 -1.67 9.73 44.21
N LYS A 44 -1.99 10.63 45.12
CA LYS A 44 -3.27 11.32 45.17
C LYS A 44 -3.61 12.17 43.95
N ASN A 45 -2.59 12.64 43.26
CA ASN A 45 -2.70 13.51 42.04
C ASN A 45 -2.39 12.76 40.76
N ARG A 46 -2.22 11.41 40.80
CA ARG A 46 -2.00 10.60 39.62
C ARG A 46 -3.18 10.73 38.64
N LYS A 47 -2.88 10.64 37.38
CA LYS A 47 -3.87 10.74 36.29
C LYS A 47 -4.07 9.40 35.62
N VAL A 48 -5.29 9.17 35.14
CA VAL A 48 -5.61 8.00 34.31
C VAL A 48 -5.12 8.26 32.90
N TRP A 49 -4.42 7.30 32.35
CA TRP A 49 -3.90 7.32 30.99
C TRP A 49 -4.57 6.23 30.16
N LEU A 50 -4.99 6.57 28.96
CA LEU A 50 -5.35 5.61 27.94
C LEU A 50 -4.11 5.32 27.13
N ILE A 51 -3.72 4.05 27.03
CA ILE A 51 -2.61 3.63 26.21
C ILE A 51 -3.22 2.97 24.99
N THR A 52 -3.17 3.68 23.87
CA THR A 52 -3.57 3.15 22.58
C THR A 52 -2.32 2.85 21.77
N LYS A 53 -2.39 1.83 20.92
CA LYS A 53 -1.33 1.60 19.94
C LYS A 53 -1.40 2.72 18.91
N SER A 54 -0.27 3.25 18.50
CA SER A 54 -0.21 4.24 17.42
C SER A 54 -0.58 3.63 16.07
N VAL A 55 -0.36 2.33 15.92
CA VAL A 55 -0.73 1.55 14.73
C VAL A 55 -1.14 0.15 15.19
N VAL A 56 -2.22 -0.38 14.62
CA VAL A 56 -2.57 -1.79 14.79
C VAL A 56 -1.49 -2.65 14.15
N PRO A 57 -0.98 -3.69 14.82
CA PRO A 57 0.03 -4.56 14.25
C PRO A 57 -0.38 -5.12 12.89
N PHE A 58 0.55 -5.17 11.97
CA PHE A 58 0.38 -5.89 10.71
C PHE A 58 0.24 -7.39 11.02
N THR A 59 -0.80 -8.03 10.50
CA THR A 59 -1.15 -9.41 10.82
C THR A 59 -0.72 -10.40 9.75
N GLY A 60 -0.32 -9.91 8.56
CA GLY A 60 -0.05 -10.70 7.37
C GLY A 60 -1.32 -11.18 6.64
N LYS A 61 -2.51 -10.76 7.09
CA LYS A 61 -3.80 -11.01 6.43
C LYS A 61 -4.21 -9.87 5.51
N GLU A 62 -3.55 -8.73 5.66
CA GLU A 62 -3.75 -7.55 4.84
C GLU A 62 -3.29 -7.83 3.40
N SER A 63 -4.07 -7.38 2.46
CA SER A 63 -3.78 -7.56 1.04
C SER A 63 -2.83 -6.49 0.55
N GLN A 64 -1.76 -6.91 -0.07
CA GLN A 64 -0.93 -6.03 -0.86
C GLN A 64 -1.66 -5.78 -2.19
N VAL A 65 -2.15 -4.55 -2.38
CA VAL A 65 -2.92 -4.15 -3.57
C VAL A 65 -2.05 -3.51 -4.64
N LEU A 66 -0.89 -2.98 -4.25
CA LEU A 66 0.18 -2.60 -5.17
C LEU A 66 1.21 -3.72 -5.24
N HIS A 67 1.92 -3.73 -6.34
CA HIS A 67 3.06 -4.61 -6.45
C HIS A 67 4.14 -4.25 -5.41
N LYS A 68 4.91 -5.25 -4.94
CA LYS A 68 5.92 -5.08 -3.89
C LYS A 68 6.99 -4.00 -4.18
N ASP A 69 7.22 -3.71 -5.48
CA ASP A 69 8.19 -2.73 -5.93
C ASP A 69 7.56 -1.40 -6.35
N ASP A 70 6.23 -1.37 -6.54
CA ASP A 70 5.49 -0.15 -6.83
C ASP A 70 5.29 0.66 -5.56
N LYS A 71 5.71 1.91 -5.62
CA LYS A 71 5.49 2.84 -4.52
C LYS A 71 4.13 3.50 -4.60
N THR A 72 3.62 3.70 -5.81
CA THR A 72 2.36 4.42 -6.05
C THR A 72 1.56 3.81 -7.19
N ALA A 73 0.24 3.95 -7.15
CA ALA A 73 -0.64 3.69 -8.28
C ALA A 73 -1.88 4.57 -8.25
N VAL A 74 -2.44 4.86 -9.42
CA VAL A 74 -3.75 5.49 -9.54
C VAL A 74 -4.83 4.41 -9.53
N CYS A 75 -5.91 4.64 -8.80
CA CYS A 75 -7.01 3.70 -8.67
C CYS A 75 -8.37 4.38 -8.63
N GLU A 76 -9.41 3.60 -8.84
CA GLU A 76 -10.79 3.91 -8.46
C GLU A 76 -11.25 2.94 -7.37
N ILE A 77 -12.01 3.47 -6.42
CA ILE A 77 -12.57 2.72 -5.29
C ILE A 77 -14.09 2.81 -5.42
N HIS A 78 -14.73 1.73 -5.83
CA HIS A 78 -16.18 1.67 -6.00
C HIS A 78 -16.83 0.96 -4.82
N LYS A 79 -18.05 1.32 -4.47
CA LYS A 79 -18.85 0.51 -3.57
C LYS A 79 -19.18 -0.82 -4.26
N ALA A 80 -18.97 -1.93 -3.59
CA ALA A 80 -19.03 -3.25 -4.21
C ALA A 80 -20.38 -3.54 -4.89
N GLY A 81 -20.32 -3.91 -6.16
CA GLY A 81 -21.50 -4.19 -6.99
C GLY A 81 -22.30 -2.96 -7.39
N GLU A 82 -21.80 -1.75 -7.13
CA GLU A 82 -22.45 -0.48 -7.50
C GLU A 82 -21.54 0.36 -8.41
N LEU A 83 -22.16 1.27 -9.18
CA LEU A 83 -21.40 2.25 -9.99
C LEU A 83 -20.88 3.43 -9.15
N ALA A 84 -21.25 3.49 -7.88
CA ALA A 84 -20.86 4.56 -6.98
C ALA A 84 -19.36 4.45 -6.62
N ALA A 85 -18.58 5.42 -7.08
CA ALA A 85 -17.17 5.55 -6.76
C ALA A 85 -16.93 6.49 -5.57
N LEU A 86 -15.84 6.28 -4.86
CA LEU A 86 -15.37 7.20 -3.83
C LEU A 86 -15.00 8.53 -4.51
N ASN A 87 -15.61 9.62 -4.08
CA ASN A 87 -15.46 10.96 -4.63
C ASN A 87 -15.26 11.98 -3.52
N ARG A 88 -14.75 13.16 -3.88
CA ARG A 88 -14.81 14.35 -3.03
C ARG A 88 -16.19 14.99 -3.17
N MET A 89 -16.86 15.26 -2.07
CA MET A 89 -18.13 15.96 -2.09
C MET A 89 -17.96 17.37 -2.67
N ALA A 90 -18.77 17.70 -3.68
CA ALA A 90 -18.72 18.95 -4.43
C ALA A 90 -17.33 19.30 -4.99
N ASP A 91 -16.51 18.29 -5.32
CA ASP A 91 -15.15 18.42 -5.84
C ASP A 91 -14.22 19.32 -4.98
N SER A 92 -14.56 19.43 -3.71
CA SER A 92 -13.89 20.33 -2.77
C SER A 92 -12.42 19.99 -2.59
N LEU A 93 -11.55 21.02 -2.67
CA LEU A 93 -10.11 20.95 -2.42
C LEU A 93 -9.73 21.59 -1.08
N VAL A 94 -10.69 21.79 -0.20
CA VAL A 94 -10.46 22.41 1.11
C VAL A 94 -10.22 21.30 2.15
N PRO A 95 -9.19 21.42 3.02
CA PRO A 95 -9.03 20.53 4.16
C PRO A 95 -10.31 20.44 4.99
N GLY A 96 -10.73 19.24 5.34
CA GLY A 96 -12.00 18.94 5.98
C GLY A 96 -13.14 18.57 5.02
N ALA A 97 -12.90 18.59 3.69
CA ALA A 97 -13.86 18.11 2.71
C ALA A 97 -14.25 16.66 2.99
N LEU A 98 -15.49 16.32 2.73
CA LEU A 98 -16.01 14.97 3.00
C LEU A 98 -15.90 14.08 1.75
N PRO A 99 -15.33 12.89 1.86
CA PRO A 99 -15.47 11.86 0.83
C PRO A 99 -16.83 11.19 0.91
N HIS A 100 -17.34 10.74 -0.23
CA HIS A 100 -18.59 9.98 -0.32
C HIS A 100 -18.58 9.02 -1.51
N PHE A 101 -19.41 8.00 -1.49
CA PHE A 101 -19.67 7.20 -2.69
C PHE A 101 -20.74 7.88 -3.53
N TYR A 102 -20.42 8.14 -4.82
CA TYR A 102 -21.32 8.84 -5.73
C TYR A 102 -21.17 8.36 -7.18
N THR A 103 -22.28 8.28 -7.91
CA THR A 103 -22.33 7.67 -9.25
C THR A 103 -21.96 8.61 -10.39
N MET A 104 -21.99 9.93 -10.17
CA MET A 104 -21.77 10.95 -11.22
C MET A 104 -20.61 11.90 -10.89
N GLY A 105 -19.71 11.50 -10.01
CA GLY A 105 -18.57 12.33 -9.61
C GLY A 105 -17.48 12.37 -10.68
N THR A 106 -16.82 13.52 -10.80
CA THR A 106 -15.67 13.73 -11.69
C THR A 106 -14.33 13.47 -11.00
N THR A 107 -14.35 13.22 -9.68
CA THR A 107 -13.15 13.10 -8.82
C THR A 107 -13.02 11.71 -8.22
N SER A 108 -13.30 10.67 -9.02
CA SER A 108 -13.30 9.27 -8.60
C SER A 108 -11.92 8.62 -8.52
N LYS A 109 -10.88 9.30 -9.03
CA LYS A 109 -9.52 8.76 -9.04
C LYS A 109 -8.75 9.15 -7.78
N TRP A 110 -7.99 8.18 -7.28
CA TRP A 110 -7.17 8.30 -6.08
C TRP A 110 -5.77 7.78 -6.36
N LYS A 111 -4.78 8.33 -5.70
CA LYS A 111 -3.42 7.80 -5.70
C LYS A 111 -3.22 6.99 -4.42
N LEU A 112 -2.78 5.76 -4.57
CA LEU A 112 -2.30 4.94 -3.45
C LEU A 112 -0.80 5.09 -3.36
N THR A 113 -0.29 5.45 -2.19
CA THR A 113 1.15 5.48 -1.90
C THR A 113 1.47 4.48 -0.80
N TRP A 114 2.39 3.55 -1.09
CA TRP A 114 2.82 2.55 -0.11
C TRP A 114 3.78 3.13 0.91
N VAL A 115 3.42 3.05 2.17
CA VAL A 115 4.23 3.49 3.31
C VAL A 115 4.81 2.26 3.99
N LYS A 116 6.03 1.89 3.58
CA LYS A 116 6.69 0.62 3.92
C LYS A 116 6.79 0.37 5.43
N ASP A 117 7.18 1.36 6.20
CA ASP A 117 7.44 1.22 7.63
C ASP A 117 6.18 0.89 8.44
N TYR A 118 5.01 1.17 7.88
CA TYR A 118 3.71 0.90 8.50
C TYR A 118 2.95 -0.26 7.86
N ASN A 119 3.46 -0.83 6.76
CA ASN A 119 2.73 -1.81 5.95
C ASN A 119 1.29 -1.34 5.67
N ALA A 120 1.17 -0.14 5.15
CA ALA A 120 -0.11 0.53 4.90
C ALA A 120 0.00 1.47 3.70
N TYR A 121 -1.14 1.94 3.23
CA TYR A 121 -1.24 2.88 2.12
C TYR A 121 -1.73 4.24 2.63
N GLN A 122 -1.21 5.32 2.07
CA GLN A 122 -1.88 6.59 2.03
C GLN A 122 -2.81 6.61 0.81
N ILE A 123 -4.03 7.11 0.98
CA ILE A 123 -5.02 7.25 -0.10
C ILE A 123 -5.16 8.74 -0.36
N GLU A 124 -4.52 9.20 -1.43
CA GLU A 124 -4.37 10.60 -1.77
C GLU A 124 -5.38 11.00 -2.84
N SER A 125 -5.94 12.17 -2.70
CA SER A 125 -6.87 12.74 -3.67
C SER A 125 -6.09 13.32 -4.85
N ILE A 126 -6.50 12.99 -6.07
CA ILE A 126 -5.96 13.60 -7.27
C ILE A 126 -7.04 14.34 -8.05
N SER A 127 -6.66 15.38 -8.78
CA SER A 127 -7.53 16.16 -9.64
C SER A 127 -7.48 15.65 -11.08
N GLU A 128 -8.25 16.30 -11.96
CA GLU A 128 -8.21 16.05 -13.39
C GLU A 128 -6.77 16.18 -13.93
N GLY A 129 -6.38 15.24 -14.81
CA GLY A 129 -5.01 15.13 -15.30
C GLY A 129 -4.03 14.51 -14.27
N GLU A 130 -4.58 13.81 -13.27
CA GLU A 130 -3.82 13.06 -12.25
C GLU A 130 -2.87 13.91 -11.42
N LYS A 131 -3.22 15.19 -11.25
CA LYS A 131 -2.45 16.12 -10.41
C LYS A 131 -2.75 15.89 -8.94
N ASP A 132 -1.71 15.85 -8.13
CA ASP A 132 -1.80 15.81 -6.69
C ASP A 132 -2.57 17.05 -6.16
N THR A 133 -3.47 16.83 -5.22
CA THR A 133 -4.24 17.89 -4.59
C THR A 133 -3.68 18.32 -3.23
N GLY A 134 -2.68 17.61 -2.71
CA GLY A 134 -2.14 17.77 -1.38
C GLY A 134 -3.11 17.34 -0.26
N LEU A 135 -4.14 16.55 -0.60
CA LEU A 135 -5.13 16.06 0.37
C LEU A 135 -5.17 14.53 0.35
N ALA A 136 -5.17 13.93 1.53
CA ALA A 136 -5.30 12.49 1.72
C ALA A 136 -6.55 12.14 2.55
N LEU A 137 -7.02 10.92 2.40
CA LEU A 137 -8.10 10.36 3.22
C LEU A 137 -7.63 10.25 4.67
N ASP A 138 -8.34 10.90 5.57
CA ASP A 138 -7.94 11.09 6.96
C ASP A 138 -9.08 10.78 7.94
N VAL A 139 -8.73 10.45 9.16
CA VAL A 139 -9.68 10.33 10.27
C VAL A 139 -9.70 11.62 11.06
N GLN A 140 -10.83 12.30 11.05
CA GLN A 140 -11.02 13.60 11.68
C GLN A 140 -10.43 13.68 13.09
N SER A 141 -9.63 14.71 13.33
CA SER A 141 -8.96 14.94 14.62
C SER A 141 -8.12 13.78 15.12
N GLU A 142 -7.57 12.97 14.19
CA GLU A 142 -6.73 11.81 14.51
C GLU A 142 -7.38 10.81 15.48
N SER A 143 -8.70 10.80 15.54
CA SER A 143 -9.45 9.99 16.50
C SER A 143 -9.52 8.54 16.08
N GLY A 144 -9.03 7.62 16.90
CA GLY A 144 -9.19 6.19 16.70
C GLY A 144 -10.55 5.62 17.14
N ARG A 145 -11.56 6.45 17.39
CA ARG A 145 -12.84 6.05 17.95
C ARG A 145 -13.85 5.65 16.88
N MET A 146 -14.70 4.70 17.21
CA MET A 146 -15.85 4.34 16.38
C MET A 146 -16.76 5.56 16.13
N ASN A 147 -17.38 5.61 14.96
CA ASN A 147 -18.22 6.70 14.48
C ASN A 147 -17.49 8.04 14.22
N THR A 148 -16.16 8.06 14.30
CA THR A 148 -15.40 9.23 13.87
C THR A 148 -15.57 9.43 12.36
N THR A 149 -15.79 10.68 11.95
CA THR A 149 -15.92 11.07 10.55
C THR A 149 -14.59 10.86 9.82
N ILE A 150 -14.69 10.37 8.60
CA ILE A 150 -13.58 10.33 7.66
C ILE A 150 -13.70 11.56 6.77
N ASN A 151 -12.62 12.31 6.63
CA ASN A 151 -12.55 13.53 5.83
C ASN A 151 -11.31 13.50 4.94
N LEU A 152 -11.05 14.55 4.23
CA LEU A 152 -9.81 14.84 3.54
C LEU A 152 -9.03 15.87 4.32
N TRP A 153 -7.76 15.62 4.53
CA TRP A 153 -6.88 16.57 5.23
C TRP A 153 -5.58 16.72 4.48
N VAL A 154 -4.80 17.73 4.84
CA VAL A 154 -3.49 17.96 4.25
C VAL A 154 -2.66 16.69 4.37
N GLU A 155 -2.09 16.28 3.25
CA GLU A 155 -1.24 15.11 3.14
C GLU A 155 -0.05 15.21 4.10
N GLU A 156 0.22 14.10 4.81
CA GLU A 156 1.33 14.02 5.74
C GLU A 156 2.48 13.21 5.16
N GLU A 157 3.70 13.66 5.42
CA GLU A 157 4.91 12.86 5.19
C GLU A 157 5.13 11.94 6.40
N PHE A 158 5.25 10.63 6.16
CA PHE A 158 5.41 9.65 7.23
C PHE A 158 6.88 9.43 7.55
N ASP A 159 7.37 10.16 8.53
CA ASP A 159 8.58 9.80 9.26
C ASP A 159 8.23 9.04 10.55
N HIS A 160 9.23 8.63 11.33
CA HIS A 160 9.06 7.72 12.47
C HIS A 160 8.17 8.21 13.62
N ASN A 161 7.62 9.42 13.58
CA ASN A 161 6.86 10.03 14.68
C ASN A 161 5.52 10.63 14.26
N GLN A 162 5.06 10.37 13.04
CA GLN A 162 3.91 11.03 12.43
C GLN A 162 2.58 10.38 12.80
N ASN A 163 1.55 11.16 12.59
CA ASN A 163 0.16 10.77 12.71
C ASN A 163 -0.20 9.68 11.67
N THR A 164 -0.76 8.58 12.13
CA THR A 164 -1.12 7.44 11.31
C THR A 164 -2.60 7.39 10.95
N SER A 165 -3.35 8.50 11.16
CA SER A 165 -4.77 8.58 10.81
C SER A 165 -5.04 8.49 9.31
N GLN A 166 -4.05 8.84 8.47
CA GLN A 166 -4.09 8.77 7.01
C GLN A 166 -3.60 7.43 6.45
N LEU A 167 -3.31 6.44 7.29
CA LEU A 167 -2.82 5.13 6.87
C LEU A 167 -3.93 4.10 6.83
N TRP A 168 -4.00 3.39 5.71
CA TRP A 168 -5.07 2.45 5.41
C TRP A 168 -4.53 1.11 4.94
N ARG A 169 -5.24 0.03 5.26
CA ARG A 169 -4.94 -1.34 4.84
C ARG A 169 -6.13 -1.98 4.17
N PHE A 170 -5.86 -2.76 3.15
CA PHE A 170 -6.90 -3.46 2.39
C PHE A 170 -6.98 -4.92 2.84
N PHE A 171 -8.20 -5.42 2.99
CA PHE A 171 -8.48 -6.81 3.35
C PHE A 171 -9.36 -7.44 2.29
N LYS A 172 -8.77 -8.30 1.44
CA LYS A 172 -9.52 -9.01 0.41
C LYS A 172 -10.48 -10.00 1.05
N GLN A 173 -11.71 -9.98 0.60
CA GLN A 173 -12.77 -10.87 1.03
C GLN A 173 -12.84 -12.09 0.10
N SER A 174 -13.54 -13.16 0.54
CA SER A 174 -13.71 -14.38 -0.24
C SER A 174 -14.49 -14.18 -1.54
N ASP A 175 -15.30 -13.14 -1.64
CA ASP A 175 -16.06 -12.76 -2.84
C ASP A 175 -15.27 -11.84 -3.80
N GLY A 176 -13.99 -11.58 -3.50
CA GLY A 176 -13.11 -10.74 -4.32
C GLY A 176 -13.13 -9.25 -3.96
N THR A 177 -14.10 -8.79 -3.19
CA THR A 177 -14.18 -7.41 -2.71
C THR A 177 -13.13 -7.12 -1.65
N TYR A 178 -13.02 -5.86 -1.23
CA TYR A 178 -12.11 -5.45 -0.16
C TYR A 178 -12.84 -4.70 0.95
N LEU A 179 -12.27 -4.75 2.14
CA LEU A 179 -12.54 -3.81 3.24
C LEU A 179 -11.31 -2.93 3.42
N ILE A 180 -11.53 -1.63 3.71
CA ILE A 180 -10.45 -0.68 3.99
C ILE A 180 -10.43 -0.39 5.48
N GLN A 181 -9.32 -0.74 6.14
CA GLN A 181 -9.10 -0.57 7.57
C GLN A 181 -8.15 0.59 7.83
N ASN A 182 -8.49 1.45 8.77
CA ASN A 182 -7.55 2.43 9.26
C ASN A 182 -6.45 1.75 10.11
N ALA A 183 -5.20 1.96 9.76
CA ALA A 183 -4.07 1.29 10.40
C ALA A 183 -3.86 1.71 11.85
N ARG A 184 -4.31 2.92 12.25
CA ARG A 184 -4.22 3.42 13.62
C ARG A 184 -5.23 2.75 14.55
N SER A 185 -6.49 2.72 14.14
CA SER A 185 -7.61 2.29 15.00
C SER A 185 -7.96 0.81 14.84
N GLY A 186 -7.66 0.21 13.67
CA GLY A 186 -8.15 -1.12 13.32
C GLY A 186 -9.63 -1.16 12.93
N LEU A 187 -10.30 0.00 12.86
CA LEU A 187 -11.66 0.15 12.40
C LEU A 187 -11.70 0.34 10.88
N TYR A 188 -12.84 0.03 10.28
CA TYR A 188 -13.01 0.04 8.83
C TYR A 188 -13.75 1.30 8.36
N ILE A 189 -13.58 1.65 7.09
CA ILE A 189 -14.43 2.65 6.43
C ILE A 189 -15.84 2.08 6.34
N LEU A 190 -16.78 2.77 6.95
CA LEU A 190 -18.20 2.45 6.94
C LEU A 190 -19.00 3.61 6.33
N GLU A 191 -19.75 3.33 5.27
CA GLU A 191 -20.73 4.27 4.75
C GLU A 191 -21.95 4.32 5.66
N THR A 192 -22.36 5.53 5.99
CA THR A 192 -23.55 5.80 6.79
C THR A 192 -24.40 6.87 6.10
N VAL A 193 -25.63 7.06 6.56
CA VAL A 193 -26.48 8.16 6.08
C VAL A 193 -25.87 9.56 6.30
N ASN A 194 -24.88 9.66 7.20
CA ASN A 194 -24.18 10.89 7.54
C ASN A 194 -22.73 10.94 6.99
N GLY A 195 -22.44 10.21 5.91
CA GLY A 195 -21.12 10.16 5.29
C GLY A 195 -20.27 8.97 5.77
N LEU A 196 -18.99 8.99 5.41
CA LEU A 196 -18.06 7.92 5.77
C LEU A 196 -17.56 8.07 7.20
N LYS A 197 -17.54 6.99 7.94
CA LYS A 197 -17.12 6.93 9.34
C LYS A 197 -16.28 5.69 9.63
N LEU A 198 -15.58 5.71 10.73
CA LEU A 198 -14.96 4.50 11.29
C LEU A 198 -16.01 3.58 11.93
N GLY A 199 -15.99 2.30 11.58
CA GLY A 199 -16.89 1.27 12.11
C GLY A 199 -16.20 -0.07 12.33
N GLU A 200 -16.78 -0.92 13.18
CA GLU A 200 -16.32 -2.30 13.37
C GLU A 200 -16.60 -3.17 12.14
N GLN A 201 -17.64 -2.84 11.38
CA GLN A 201 -17.94 -3.42 10.08
C GLN A 201 -17.61 -2.39 9.01
N GLY A 202 -17.06 -2.86 7.89
CA GLY A 202 -16.70 -2.01 6.77
C GLY A 202 -17.68 -2.09 5.62
N THR A 203 -17.76 -1.02 4.83
CA THR A 203 -18.37 -1.06 3.52
C THR A 203 -17.47 -1.84 2.57
N LYS A 204 -18.01 -2.85 1.90
CA LYS A 204 -17.29 -3.59 0.87
C LYS A 204 -17.07 -2.71 -0.35
N ILE A 205 -15.87 -2.81 -0.92
CA ILE A 205 -15.48 -2.04 -2.11
C ILE A 205 -14.89 -2.94 -3.19
N ASP A 206 -15.02 -2.49 -4.42
CA ASP A 206 -14.26 -2.97 -5.56
C ASP A 206 -13.12 -1.99 -5.83
N LEU A 207 -11.92 -2.50 -6.01
CA LEU A 207 -10.72 -1.72 -6.26
C LEU A 207 -10.23 -1.96 -7.69
N SER A 208 -10.14 -0.89 -8.47
CA SER A 208 -9.59 -0.92 -9.83
C SER A 208 -8.29 -0.11 -9.87
N ILE A 209 -7.16 -0.78 -10.10
CA ILE A 209 -5.89 -0.10 -10.34
C ILE A 209 -5.85 0.34 -11.80
N LEU A 210 -5.79 1.66 -12.03
CA LEU A 210 -5.87 2.27 -13.37
C LEU A 210 -4.51 2.50 -13.99
N ALA A 211 -3.56 3.00 -13.18
CA ALA A 211 -2.18 3.20 -13.57
C ALA A 211 -1.29 3.02 -12.34
N GLY A 212 -0.31 2.17 -12.46
CA GLY A 212 0.87 2.12 -11.61
C GLY A 212 1.99 2.92 -12.27
N ASN A 213 3.17 2.93 -11.69
CA ASN A 213 4.37 3.45 -12.34
C ASN A 213 4.58 2.66 -13.64
N THR A 214 4.19 3.26 -14.79
CA THR A 214 3.98 2.56 -16.07
C THR A 214 5.20 1.83 -16.58
N GLU A 215 6.39 2.24 -16.20
CA GLU A 215 7.62 1.53 -16.54
C GLU A 215 7.80 0.25 -15.71
N LYS A 216 7.51 0.29 -14.39
CA LYS A 216 7.65 -0.87 -13.51
C LYS A 216 6.46 -1.83 -13.58
N THR A 217 5.25 -1.33 -13.75
CA THR A 217 4.05 -2.18 -13.90
C THR A 217 4.15 -3.07 -15.15
N LYS A 218 4.78 -2.57 -16.20
CA LYS A 218 4.99 -3.32 -17.45
C LYS A 218 5.89 -4.55 -17.22
N TYR A 219 6.92 -4.40 -16.38
CA TYR A 219 7.83 -5.50 -16.04
C TYR A 219 7.22 -6.50 -15.07
N TYR A 220 6.33 -6.05 -14.20
CA TYR A 220 5.83 -6.84 -13.10
C TYR A 220 4.72 -7.83 -13.46
N TYR A 221 3.74 -7.42 -14.24
CA TYR A 221 2.71 -8.37 -14.73
C TYR A 221 3.35 -9.46 -15.58
N ALA A 222 4.46 -9.15 -16.20
CA ALA A 222 5.22 -10.08 -16.99
C ALA A 222 5.98 -11.11 -16.13
N GLU A 223 6.51 -10.74 -14.96
CA GLU A 223 7.30 -11.63 -14.09
C GLU A 223 6.49 -12.82 -13.57
N ASN A 224 5.20 -12.62 -13.23
CA ASN A 224 4.36 -13.64 -12.59
C ASN A 224 3.12 -14.03 -13.40
N TRP A 225 3.05 -13.68 -14.68
CA TRP A 225 1.85 -13.95 -15.48
C TRP A 225 1.45 -15.44 -15.51
N MET A 226 2.42 -16.35 -15.45
CA MET A 226 2.14 -17.79 -15.45
C MET A 226 1.40 -18.27 -14.19
N ALA A 227 1.53 -17.57 -13.07
CA ALA A 227 0.80 -17.89 -11.84
C ALA A 227 -0.73 -17.74 -11.97
N ASN A 228 -1.19 -17.05 -13.02
CA ASN A 228 -2.61 -16.86 -13.32
C ASN A 228 -3.14 -17.90 -14.33
N ILE A 229 -2.28 -18.80 -14.83
CA ILE A 229 -2.70 -19.87 -15.74
C ILE A 229 -3.19 -21.05 -14.88
N PRO A 230 -4.38 -21.62 -15.16
CA PRO A 230 -4.84 -22.83 -14.50
C PRO A 230 -3.84 -23.98 -14.68
N ASP A 231 -3.62 -24.77 -13.63
CA ASP A 231 -2.66 -25.89 -13.64
C ASP A 231 -2.98 -26.98 -14.68
N ASP A 232 -4.24 -27.05 -15.10
CA ASP A 232 -4.75 -27.98 -16.12
C ASP A 232 -4.82 -27.37 -17.53
N ALA A 233 -4.35 -26.14 -17.72
CA ALA A 233 -4.32 -25.51 -19.04
C ALA A 233 -3.35 -26.25 -19.97
N LEU A 234 -3.82 -26.54 -21.18
CA LEU A 234 -2.96 -27.12 -22.20
C LEU A 234 -1.93 -26.10 -22.66
N LEU A 235 -0.65 -26.50 -22.70
CA LEU A 235 0.44 -25.64 -23.15
C LEU A 235 0.18 -25.06 -24.54
N SER A 236 -0.48 -25.83 -25.41
CA SER A 236 -0.88 -25.39 -26.77
C SER A 236 -1.92 -24.26 -26.78
N SER A 237 -2.61 -24.00 -25.67
CA SER A 237 -3.59 -22.93 -25.55
C SER A 237 -3.00 -21.63 -24.97
N VAL A 238 -1.72 -21.63 -24.58
CA VAL A 238 -1.04 -20.51 -23.95
C VAL A 238 -0.07 -19.86 -24.93
N ASN A 239 -0.20 -18.56 -25.12
CA ASN A 239 0.80 -17.77 -25.84
C ASN A 239 1.97 -17.45 -24.90
N ILE A 240 3.14 -18.05 -25.15
CA ILE A 240 4.33 -17.89 -24.33
C ILE A 240 5.24 -16.85 -24.99
N PRO A 241 5.53 -15.72 -24.32
CA PRO A 241 6.52 -14.76 -24.82
C PRO A 241 7.89 -15.40 -24.96
N ALA A 242 8.51 -15.23 -26.12
CA ALA A 242 9.82 -15.77 -26.46
C ALA A 242 10.78 -14.66 -26.86
N THR A 243 12.06 -14.87 -26.62
CA THR A 243 13.13 -13.95 -27.05
C THR A 243 14.04 -14.65 -28.05
N HIS A 244 14.34 -13.94 -29.13
CA HIS A 244 15.25 -14.38 -30.19
C HIS A 244 16.69 -14.13 -29.80
N ASP A 245 17.58 -15.09 -30.04
CA ASP A 245 19.01 -14.98 -29.70
C ASP A 245 19.23 -14.46 -28.27
N THR A 246 18.58 -15.09 -27.32
CA THR A 246 18.43 -14.65 -25.92
C THR A 246 19.76 -14.34 -25.24
N GLY A 247 20.82 -15.07 -25.57
CA GLY A 247 22.14 -14.95 -24.96
C GLY A 247 23.01 -13.81 -25.51
N THR A 248 22.50 -12.97 -26.43
CA THR A 248 23.30 -11.91 -27.07
C THR A 248 23.35 -10.60 -26.31
N ALA A 249 22.66 -10.49 -25.18
CA ALA A 249 22.81 -9.36 -24.28
C ALA A 249 24.24 -9.32 -23.69
N GLY A 250 24.82 -8.11 -23.64
CA GLY A 250 26.17 -7.92 -23.09
C GLY A 250 27.31 -8.22 -24.03
N VAL A 251 27.04 -8.49 -25.32
CA VAL A 251 28.09 -8.48 -26.33
C VAL A 251 28.60 -7.04 -26.50
N VAL A 252 29.85 -6.81 -26.16
CA VAL A 252 30.49 -5.48 -26.22
C VAL A 252 31.19 -5.22 -27.55
N GLU A 253 31.18 -3.98 -27.96
CA GLU A 253 31.70 -3.56 -29.27
C GLU A 253 33.20 -3.85 -29.49
N ASP A 254 33.98 -3.91 -28.43
CA ASP A 254 35.43 -4.09 -28.50
C ASP A 254 35.86 -5.51 -28.90
N ASP A 255 34.99 -6.49 -28.76
CA ASP A 255 35.30 -7.90 -29.00
C ASP A 255 34.91 -8.39 -30.41
N ILE A 256 33.97 -7.70 -31.09
CA ILE A 256 33.47 -8.13 -32.41
C ILE A 256 33.13 -6.93 -33.29
N PRO A 257 33.74 -6.78 -34.47
CA PRO A 257 33.49 -5.65 -35.39
C PRO A 257 32.06 -5.56 -35.94
N GLN A 258 31.16 -6.48 -35.60
CA GLN A 258 29.81 -6.60 -36.15
C GLN A 258 28.72 -6.68 -35.06
N VAL A 259 28.96 -6.13 -33.87
CA VAL A 259 28.02 -6.15 -32.75
C VAL A 259 26.59 -5.70 -33.11
N SER A 260 26.46 -4.70 -33.98
CA SER A 260 25.14 -4.22 -34.41
C SER A 260 24.32 -5.25 -35.20
N ILE A 261 24.96 -6.31 -35.70
CA ILE A 261 24.30 -7.39 -36.47
C ILE A 261 24.05 -8.58 -35.60
N THR A 262 24.84 -8.79 -34.52
CA THR A 262 24.78 -9.98 -33.66
C THR A 262 24.03 -9.77 -32.37
N SER A 263 23.96 -8.56 -31.87
CA SER A 263 23.21 -8.26 -30.62
C SER A 263 21.72 -8.11 -30.91
N CYS A 264 20.95 -9.13 -30.59
CA CYS A 264 19.50 -9.15 -30.74
C CYS A 264 18.77 -8.76 -29.44
N GLN A 265 19.47 -8.74 -28.29
CA GLN A 265 18.91 -8.45 -26.98
C GLN A 265 19.72 -7.40 -26.24
N ASN A 266 18.99 -6.50 -25.56
CA ASN A 266 19.57 -5.47 -24.68
C ASN A 266 19.49 -5.85 -23.20
N LEU A 267 18.78 -6.91 -22.86
CA LEU A 267 18.50 -7.36 -21.50
C LEU A 267 19.14 -8.72 -21.25
N TYR A 268 19.72 -8.91 -20.07
CA TYR A 268 20.23 -10.19 -19.63
C TYR A 268 19.11 -11.18 -19.32
N TYR A 269 19.42 -12.46 -19.12
CA TYR A 269 18.44 -13.54 -18.92
C TYR A 269 17.44 -13.26 -17.78
N ASP A 270 17.93 -12.79 -16.65
CA ASP A 270 17.12 -12.46 -15.47
C ASP A 270 16.18 -11.28 -15.76
N GLU A 271 16.65 -10.29 -16.49
CA GLU A 271 15.83 -9.15 -16.91
C GLU A 271 14.76 -9.58 -17.91
N GLN A 272 15.10 -10.45 -18.87
CA GLN A 272 14.15 -11.02 -19.82
C GLN A 272 13.09 -11.89 -19.13
N LEU A 273 13.49 -12.68 -18.12
CA LEU A 273 12.56 -13.42 -17.25
C LEU A 273 11.62 -12.48 -16.50
N ASN A 274 12.15 -11.39 -15.95
CA ASN A 274 11.38 -10.37 -15.25
C ASN A 274 10.43 -9.62 -16.19
N MET A 275 10.77 -9.52 -17.48
CA MET A 275 9.87 -9.01 -18.52
C MET A 275 8.78 -10.02 -18.94
N GLY A 276 8.82 -11.23 -18.46
CA GLY A 276 7.82 -12.24 -18.75
C GLY A 276 8.17 -13.22 -19.85
N ALA A 277 9.35 -13.16 -20.42
CA ALA A 277 9.81 -14.20 -21.35
C ALA A 277 9.89 -15.54 -20.62
N ARG A 278 9.41 -16.60 -21.26
CA ARG A 278 9.44 -17.98 -20.73
C ARG A 278 9.90 -18.99 -21.79
N SER A 279 10.22 -18.51 -22.97
CA SER A 279 10.83 -19.29 -24.03
C SER A 279 12.06 -18.54 -24.53
N PHE A 280 13.18 -19.23 -24.61
CA PHE A 280 14.49 -18.65 -24.92
C PHE A 280 15.13 -19.37 -26.11
N ASP A 281 15.49 -18.59 -27.13
CA ASP A 281 16.30 -19.07 -28.24
C ASP A 281 17.78 -18.99 -27.84
N ILE A 282 18.32 -20.12 -27.38
CA ILE A 282 19.71 -20.22 -26.95
C ILE A 282 20.47 -21.02 -27.98
N ARG A 283 21.39 -20.38 -28.66
CA ARG A 283 22.31 -21.04 -29.61
C ARG A 283 23.62 -21.26 -28.92
N ALA A 284 24.06 -22.47 -28.92
CA ALA A 284 25.30 -22.89 -28.27
C ALA A 284 26.19 -23.66 -29.21
N ASN A 285 27.49 -23.41 -29.11
CA ASN A 285 28.49 -24.15 -29.84
C ASN A 285 29.58 -24.68 -28.92
N ALA A 286 30.05 -25.89 -29.19
CA ALA A 286 31.18 -26.47 -28.49
C ALA A 286 32.49 -25.85 -29.04
N THR A 287 33.37 -25.43 -28.16
CA THR A 287 34.65 -24.80 -28.58
C THR A 287 35.76 -25.81 -28.90
N LYS A 288 35.51 -27.11 -28.62
CA LYS A 288 36.46 -28.22 -28.94
C LYS A 288 35.71 -29.43 -29.40
N ASP A 289 36.32 -30.18 -30.33
CA ASP A 289 35.81 -31.43 -30.91
C ASP A 289 35.83 -32.64 -29.94
N ASP A 290 36.13 -32.44 -28.69
CA ASP A 290 36.12 -33.50 -27.71
C ASP A 290 34.91 -33.42 -26.75
N ALA A 291 34.40 -34.53 -26.30
CA ALA A 291 33.18 -34.72 -25.56
C ALA A 291 33.21 -34.15 -24.12
N SER A 292 34.16 -33.36 -23.74
CA SER A 292 34.15 -32.67 -22.45
C SER A 292 33.25 -31.41 -22.53
N VAL A 293 32.13 -31.49 -21.86
CA VAL A 293 31.06 -30.45 -21.84
C VAL A 293 31.50 -29.12 -21.20
N ALA A 294 32.79 -28.92 -20.91
CA ALA A 294 33.28 -27.79 -20.13
C ALA A 294 33.39 -26.45 -20.89
N ASP A 295 33.29 -26.45 -22.22
CA ASP A 295 33.51 -25.26 -23.04
C ASP A 295 32.38 -25.04 -24.06
N VAL A 296 31.18 -24.81 -23.57
CA VAL A 296 30.04 -24.38 -24.41
C VAL A 296 29.98 -22.86 -24.43
N LYS A 297 30.00 -22.26 -25.61
CA LYS A 297 29.79 -20.82 -25.80
C LYS A 297 28.42 -20.56 -26.41
N ILE A 298 27.79 -19.48 -25.94
CA ILE A 298 26.63 -18.92 -26.63
C ILE A 298 27.09 -18.27 -27.91
N VAL A 299 26.45 -18.58 -29.01
CA VAL A 299 26.77 -18.07 -30.36
C VAL A 299 25.52 -17.53 -31.00
N HIS A 300 25.72 -16.66 -31.98
CA HIS A 300 24.65 -16.15 -32.85
C HIS A 300 24.53 -17.02 -34.08
#